data_b19d4d4e889a2d5951f56c941c5b5a61
#
_entry.id   b19d4d4e889a2d5951f56c941c5b5a61
#
_cell.length_a   1.000
_cell.length_b   1.000
_cell.length_c   1.000
_cell.angle_alpha   90.00
_cell.angle_beta   90.00
_cell.angle_gamma   90.00
#
_symmetry.space_group_name_H-M   'P 1'
#
loop_
_entity.id
_entity.type
_entity.pdbx_description
1 polymer ?
#
loop_
_entity_poly.entity_id
_entity_poly.type
_entity_poly.pdbx_seq_one_letter_code
_entity_poly.pdbx_strand_id
1 'polypeptide(L)'
;MSLFAKLHQLLDRIKFYKRDVDNFYNDKYDLIISNPPYINKHRLKYLDSIIYEPKIALDGGLDGLEIIKKVISKSKHLLKINGKLILEIGYDQKYKVIKFLKEKNFFINKIIKDYGNNTRCIVSTKINETI
;
A
#
# COMPACT_ATOMS: atom_id res chain seq x y z
N MET A 1 2.91 21.88 -5.54
CA MET A 1 4.08 21.45 -4.79
C MET A 1 3.83 21.54 -3.29
N SER A 2 4.35 20.60 -2.54
CA SER A 2 4.22 20.59 -1.09
C SER A 2 5.04 21.73 -0.46
N LEU A 3 4.43 22.47 0.47
CA LEU A 3 5.12 23.46 1.27
C LEU A 3 6.28 22.85 2.07
N PHE A 4 6.09 21.62 2.57
CA PHE A 4 7.10 20.86 3.28
C PHE A 4 8.37 20.67 2.43
N ALA A 5 8.22 20.20 1.20
CA ALA A 5 9.35 19.96 0.30
C ALA A 5 10.09 21.29 -0.01
N LYS A 6 9.35 22.38 -0.21
CA LYS A 6 9.90 23.69 -0.48
C LYS A 6 10.70 24.21 0.71
N LEU A 7 10.15 24.12 1.93
CA LEU A 7 10.81 24.58 3.14
C LEU A 7 12.09 23.80 3.47
N HIS A 8 12.12 22.51 3.12
CA HIS A 8 13.27 21.64 3.37
C HIS A 8 14.22 21.51 2.18
N GLN A 9 14.04 22.33 1.14
CA GLN A 9 14.89 22.34 -0.05
C GLN A 9 15.04 20.96 -0.72
N LEU A 10 13.92 20.21 -0.80
CA LEU A 10 13.88 18.85 -1.33
C LEU A 10 13.34 18.77 -2.75
N LEU A 11 13.06 19.91 -3.40
CA LEU A 11 12.37 19.96 -4.69
C LEU A 11 13.12 19.23 -5.81
N ASP A 12 14.43 19.21 -5.75
CA ASP A 12 15.28 18.52 -6.73
C ASP A 12 15.30 17.00 -6.56
N ARG A 13 14.85 16.51 -5.40
CA ARG A 13 14.84 15.09 -5.04
C ARG A 13 13.45 14.49 -4.93
N ILE A 14 12.39 15.31 -5.02
CA ILE A 14 11.00 14.87 -4.89
C ILE A 14 10.23 15.25 -6.15
N LYS A 15 9.51 14.28 -6.69
CA LYS A 15 8.57 14.48 -7.79
C LYS A 15 7.17 14.10 -7.32
N PHE A 16 6.19 14.94 -7.59
CA PHE A 16 4.80 14.73 -7.22
C PHE A 16 3.98 14.34 -8.45
N TYR A 17 3.18 13.28 -8.33
CA TYR A 17 2.29 12.83 -9.39
C TYR A 17 0.89 12.67 -8.85
N LYS A 18 -0.11 13.13 -9.61
CA LYS A 18 -1.51 12.83 -9.33
C LYS A 18 -1.95 11.80 -10.36
N ARG A 19 -1.84 10.53 -10.00
CA ARG A 19 -2.16 9.40 -10.90
C ARG A 19 -2.76 8.25 -10.11
N ASP A 20 -3.63 7.50 -10.76
CA ASP A 20 -4.02 6.19 -10.30
C ASP A 20 -2.82 5.25 -10.40
N VAL A 21 -2.68 4.32 -9.45
CA VAL A 21 -1.57 3.37 -9.42
C VAL A 21 -1.51 2.53 -10.70
N ASP A 22 -2.65 2.23 -11.31
CA ASP A 22 -2.72 1.47 -12.56
C ASP A 22 -2.09 2.22 -13.75
N ASN A 23 -2.01 3.53 -13.66
CA ASN A 23 -1.48 4.39 -14.72
C ASN A 23 -0.04 4.84 -14.46
N PHE A 24 0.62 4.25 -13.47
CA PHE A 24 1.99 4.58 -13.13
C PHE A 24 2.95 3.56 -13.74
N TYR A 25 3.78 3.98 -14.68
CA TYR A 25 4.68 3.10 -15.44
C TYR A 25 6.14 3.53 -15.40
N ASN A 26 6.44 4.60 -14.70
CA ASN A 26 7.78 5.16 -14.71
C ASN A 26 8.73 4.34 -13.83
N ASP A 27 9.90 4.03 -14.35
CA ASP A 27 11.05 3.51 -13.61
C ASP A 27 10.85 2.21 -12.82
N LYS A 28 11.95 1.80 -12.22
CA LYS A 28 12.02 0.74 -11.23
C LYS A 28 12.50 1.34 -9.91
N TYR A 29 11.89 0.91 -8.83
CA TYR A 29 12.11 1.48 -7.50
C TYR A 29 12.74 0.47 -6.54
N ASP A 30 13.51 0.98 -5.60
CA ASP A 30 14.08 0.18 -4.51
C ASP A 30 13.07 -0.05 -3.39
N LEU A 31 12.15 0.90 -3.21
CA LEU A 31 11.18 0.89 -2.12
C LEU A 31 9.87 1.50 -2.58
N ILE A 32 8.78 0.83 -2.26
CA ILE A 32 7.42 1.38 -2.39
C ILE A 32 6.77 1.34 -1.01
N ILE A 33 6.20 2.46 -0.60
CA ILE A 33 5.40 2.57 0.62
C ILE A 33 3.99 2.94 0.23
N SER A 34 3.01 2.21 0.73
CA SER A 34 1.61 2.44 0.38
C SER A 34 0.70 2.34 1.60
N ASN A 35 -0.23 3.27 1.68
CA ASN A 35 -1.33 3.26 2.64
C ASN A 35 -2.65 3.28 1.84
N PRO A 36 -3.04 2.14 1.23
CA PRO A 36 -4.27 2.10 0.45
C PRO A 36 -5.50 2.06 1.36
N PRO A 37 -6.68 2.47 0.85
CA PRO A 37 -7.91 2.31 1.61
C PRO A 37 -8.19 0.83 1.86
N TYR A 38 -8.51 0.46 3.09
CA TYR A 38 -8.69 -0.91 3.54
C TYR A 38 -10.03 -1.19 4.22
N ILE A 39 -10.88 -0.19 4.38
CA ILE A 39 -12.20 -0.36 4.98
C ILE A 39 -13.19 -0.81 3.90
N ASN A 40 -13.90 -1.93 4.14
CA ASN A 40 -14.88 -2.41 3.18
C ASN A 40 -16.15 -1.55 3.18
N LYS A 41 -16.94 -1.64 2.09
CA LYS A 41 -18.14 -0.82 1.89
C LYS A 41 -19.20 -1.01 2.99
N HIS A 42 -19.32 -2.20 3.53
CA HIS A 42 -20.31 -2.46 4.59
C HIS A 42 -19.96 -1.73 5.88
N ARG A 43 -18.67 -1.63 6.20
CA ARG A 43 -18.20 -0.92 7.39
C ARG A 43 -18.30 0.59 7.26
N LEU A 44 -18.17 1.14 6.08
CA LEU A 44 -18.27 2.58 5.83
C LEU A 44 -19.61 3.16 6.28
N LYS A 45 -20.69 2.37 6.19
CA LYS A 45 -22.04 2.80 6.60
C LYS A 45 -22.16 3.07 8.10
N TYR A 46 -21.27 2.51 8.91
CA TYR A 46 -21.32 2.60 10.36
C TYR A 46 -20.25 3.51 10.96
N LEU A 47 -19.48 4.20 10.14
CA LEU A 47 -18.36 5.03 10.59
C LEU A 47 -18.63 6.50 10.33
N ASP A 48 -19.55 7.08 11.11
CA ASP A 48 -19.91 8.50 11.00
C ASP A 48 -18.72 9.44 11.20
N SER A 49 -17.74 9.02 11.97
CA SER A 49 -16.53 9.81 12.26
C SER A 49 -15.66 10.06 11.02
N ILE A 50 -15.87 9.34 9.94
CA ILE A 50 -15.07 9.48 8.70
C ILE A 50 -15.76 10.34 7.63
N ILE A 51 -16.84 11.04 7.98
CA ILE A 51 -17.59 11.91 7.07
C ILE A 51 -16.69 12.94 6.35
N TYR A 52 -15.64 13.38 7.02
CA TYR A 52 -14.75 14.43 6.51
C TYR A 52 -13.66 13.90 5.56
N GLU A 53 -13.51 12.59 5.42
CA GLU A 53 -12.55 12.01 4.49
C GLU A 53 -13.20 11.64 3.16
N PRO A 54 -12.50 11.81 2.03
CA PRO A 54 -13.05 11.39 0.74
C PRO A 54 -13.39 9.90 0.78
N LYS A 55 -14.59 9.55 0.31
CA LYS A 55 -15.06 8.18 0.27
C LYS A 55 -14.09 7.25 -0.49
N ILE A 56 -13.51 7.75 -1.57
CA ILE A 56 -12.55 6.99 -2.38
C ILE A 56 -11.29 6.62 -1.60
N ALA A 57 -10.87 7.46 -0.64
CA ALA A 57 -9.70 7.18 0.17
C ALA A 57 -9.94 6.09 1.23
N LEU A 58 -11.21 5.83 1.58
CA LEU A 58 -11.60 4.86 2.60
C LEU A 58 -12.20 3.59 2.00
N ASP A 59 -12.72 3.65 0.78
CA ASP A 59 -13.38 2.53 0.13
C ASP A 59 -12.35 1.59 -0.51
N GLY A 60 -12.03 0.48 0.16
CA GLY A 60 -11.11 -0.54 -0.32
C GLY A 60 -11.77 -1.63 -1.16
N GLY A 61 -13.05 -1.45 -1.57
CA GLY A 61 -13.84 -2.46 -2.29
C GLY A 61 -14.73 -3.26 -1.36
N LEU A 62 -15.40 -4.30 -1.88
CA LEU A 62 -16.38 -5.08 -1.12
C LEU A 62 -15.77 -5.75 0.12
N ASP A 63 -14.58 -6.31 -0.02
CA ASP A 63 -13.87 -7.00 1.05
C ASP A 63 -12.71 -6.18 1.64
N GLY A 64 -12.54 -4.93 1.19
CA GLY A 64 -11.44 -4.06 1.61
C GLY A 64 -10.10 -4.42 0.98
N LEU A 65 -10.04 -5.39 0.08
CA LEU A 65 -8.79 -5.91 -0.49
C LEU A 65 -8.56 -5.51 -1.95
N GLU A 66 -9.56 -4.98 -2.62
CA GLU A 66 -9.48 -4.71 -4.06
C GLU A 66 -8.33 -3.76 -4.39
N ILE A 67 -8.23 -2.65 -3.68
CA ILE A 67 -7.17 -1.67 -3.90
C ILE A 67 -5.81 -2.21 -3.43
N ILE A 68 -5.79 -2.93 -2.31
CA ILE A 68 -4.56 -3.56 -1.80
C ILE A 68 -3.99 -4.54 -2.83
N LYS A 69 -4.82 -5.38 -3.43
CA LYS A 69 -4.39 -6.32 -4.48
C LYS A 69 -3.85 -5.59 -5.70
N LYS A 70 -4.48 -4.49 -6.08
CA LYS A 70 -4.04 -3.64 -7.18
C LYS A 70 -2.65 -3.05 -6.90
N VAL A 71 -2.43 -2.52 -5.70
CA VAL A 71 -1.13 -1.98 -5.27
C VAL A 71 -0.06 -3.06 -5.29
N ILE A 72 -0.35 -4.26 -4.76
CA ILE A 72 0.62 -5.37 -4.73
C ILE A 72 0.99 -5.78 -6.15
N SER A 73 0.00 -5.99 -7.02
CA SER A 73 0.23 -6.39 -8.41
C SER A 73 1.07 -5.35 -9.17
N LYS A 74 0.78 -4.07 -8.96
CA LYS A 74 1.53 -2.99 -9.61
C LYS A 74 2.93 -2.87 -9.03
N SER A 75 3.09 -3.03 -7.73
CA SER A 75 4.39 -3.00 -7.06
C SER A 75 5.32 -4.11 -7.56
N LYS A 76 4.78 -5.27 -7.90
CA LYS A 76 5.56 -6.33 -8.52
C LYS A 76 6.27 -5.86 -9.80
N HIS A 77 5.62 -5.03 -10.59
CA HIS A 77 6.20 -4.51 -11.83
C HIS A 77 7.11 -3.30 -11.59
N LEU A 78 6.80 -2.48 -10.62
CA LEU A 78 7.54 -1.24 -10.34
C LEU A 78 8.78 -1.43 -9.47
N LEU A 79 8.86 -2.51 -8.72
CA LEU A 79 10.01 -2.80 -7.86
C LEU A 79 11.12 -3.51 -8.63
N LYS A 80 12.35 -3.15 -8.32
CA LYS A 80 13.51 -3.95 -8.67
C LYS A 80 13.47 -5.27 -7.91
N ILE A 81 14.17 -6.29 -8.40
CA ILE A 81 14.44 -7.50 -7.63
C ILE A 81 15.12 -7.09 -6.33
N ASN A 82 14.70 -7.67 -5.21
CA ASN A 82 15.11 -7.33 -3.84
C ASN A 82 14.59 -5.96 -3.37
N GLY A 83 13.79 -5.26 -4.17
CA GLY A 83 13.08 -4.07 -3.72
C GLY A 83 11.99 -4.40 -2.70
N LYS A 84 11.68 -3.45 -1.84
CA LYS A 84 10.76 -3.66 -0.73
C LYS A 84 9.44 -2.93 -0.93
N LEU A 85 8.37 -3.62 -0.52
CA LEU A 85 7.03 -3.04 -0.40
C LEU A 85 6.66 -2.97 1.07
N ILE A 86 6.38 -1.78 1.56
CA ILE A 86 5.82 -1.55 2.90
C ILE A 86 4.36 -1.17 2.72
N LEU A 87 3.48 -1.97 3.28
CA LEU A 87 2.04 -1.88 3.03
C LEU A 87 1.29 -1.76 4.34
N GLU A 88 0.55 -0.67 4.53
CA GLU A 88 -0.39 -0.55 5.64
C GLU A 88 -1.68 -1.30 5.30
N ILE A 89 -2.22 -2.02 6.28
CA ILE A 89 -3.42 -2.85 6.11
C ILE A 89 -4.39 -2.67 7.28
N GLY A 90 -5.64 -3.08 7.07
CA GLY A 90 -6.60 -3.25 8.14
C GLY A 90 -6.24 -4.44 9.03
N TYR A 91 -6.55 -4.36 10.32
CA TYR A 91 -6.18 -5.38 11.30
C TYR A 91 -6.74 -6.78 10.98
N ASP A 92 -7.85 -6.85 10.28
CA ASP A 92 -8.53 -8.09 9.93
C ASP A 92 -8.12 -8.66 8.56
N GLN A 93 -7.14 -8.06 7.90
CA GLN A 93 -6.75 -8.41 6.53
C GLN A 93 -5.45 -9.20 6.43
N LYS A 94 -4.76 -9.40 7.54
CA LYS A 94 -3.42 -9.98 7.60
C LYS A 94 -3.26 -11.25 6.75
N TYR A 95 -4.08 -12.25 6.97
CA TYR A 95 -3.90 -13.55 6.33
C TYR A 95 -4.14 -13.51 4.83
N LYS A 96 -5.16 -12.78 4.39
CA LYS A 96 -5.47 -12.63 2.96
C LYS A 96 -4.39 -11.85 2.23
N VAL A 97 -3.88 -10.80 2.86
CA VAL A 97 -2.82 -9.98 2.26
C VAL A 97 -1.51 -10.77 2.16
N ILE A 98 -1.13 -11.49 3.22
CA ILE A 98 0.07 -12.33 3.20
C ILE A 98 -0.03 -13.40 2.12
N LYS A 99 -1.18 -14.06 2.01
CA LYS A 99 -1.42 -15.06 0.97
C LYS A 99 -1.22 -14.47 -0.42
N PHE A 100 -1.79 -13.30 -0.68
CA PHE A 100 -1.69 -12.63 -1.97
C PHE A 100 -0.25 -12.19 -2.27
N LEU A 101 0.46 -11.66 -1.27
CA LEU A 101 1.87 -11.30 -1.41
C LEU A 101 2.72 -12.51 -1.82
N LYS A 102 2.51 -13.64 -1.15
CA LYS A 102 3.23 -14.88 -1.48
C LYS A 102 2.91 -15.39 -2.88
N GLU A 103 1.67 -15.31 -3.30
CA GLU A 103 1.25 -15.68 -4.66
C GLU A 103 1.91 -14.80 -5.72
N LYS A 104 2.28 -13.57 -5.37
CA LYS A 104 2.97 -12.62 -6.26
C LYS A 104 4.48 -12.62 -6.09
N ASN A 105 5.04 -13.63 -5.43
CA ASN A 105 6.49 -13.80 -5.21
C ASN A 105 7.11 -12.68 -4.37
N PHE A 106 6.43 -12.32 -3.31
CA PHE A 106 6.98 -11.49 -2.24
C PHE A 106 7.34 -12.35 -1.03
N PHE A 107 8.52 -12.10 -0.50
CA PHE A 107 8.95 -12.67 0.77
C PHE A 107 8.54 -11.75 1.90
N ILE A 108 7.91 -12.29 2.94
CA ILE A 108 7.46 -11.50 4.09
C ILE A 108 8.62 -11.34 5.07
N ASN A 109 9.12 -10.11 5.20
CA ASN A 109 10.24 -9.80 6.09
C ASN A 109 9.79 -9.56 7.52
N LYS A 110 8.72 -8.78 7.70
CA LYS A 110 8.30 -8.32 9.00
C LYS A 110 6.83 -7.96 9.01
N ILE A 111 6.17 -8.25 10.12
CA ILE A 111 4.81 -7.83 10.41
C ILE A 111 4.88 -6.88 11.60
N ILE A 112 4.36 -5.67 11.43
CA ILE A 112 4.40 -4.62 12.44
C ILE A 112 3.00 -4.45 13.01
N LYS A 113 2.91 -4.49 14.33
CA LYS A 113 1.67 -4.31 15.08
C LYS A 113 1.61 -2.93 15.73
N ASP A 114 0.39 -2.42 15.94
CA ASP A 114 0.17 -1.22 16.72
C ASP A 114 0.20 -1.53 18.23
N TYR A 115 0.00 -0.51 19.05
CA TYR A 115 -0.03 -0.68 20.51
C TYR A 115 -1.19 -1.55 21.00
N GLY A 116 -2.26 -1.67 20.21
CA GLY A 116 -3.37 -2.57 20.48
C GLY A 116 -3.15 -4.00 20.04
N ASN A 117 -1.92 -4.36 19.63
CA ASN A 117 -1.54 -5.68 19.13
C ASN A 117 -2.23 -6.07 17.81
N ASN A 118 -2.72 -5.10 17.06
CA ASN A 118 -3.32 -5.32 15.73
C ASN A 118 -2.25 -5.16 14.64
N THR A 119 -2.21 -6.08 13.68
CA THR A 119 -1.33 -5.96 12.53
C THR A 119 -1.72 -4.73 11.70
N ARG A 120 -0.74 -3.85 11.47
CA ARG A 120 -0.96 -2.60 10.73
C ARG A 120 -0.09 -2.47 9.51
N CYS A 121 1.05 -3.13 9.49
CA CYS A 121 2.00 -2.96 8.41
C CYS A 121 2.70 -4.27 8.09
N ILE A 122 2.89 -4.53 6.81
CA ILE A 122 3.66 -5.67 6.32
C ILE A 122 4.82 -5.15 5.48
N VAL A 123 6.03 -5.58 5.84
CA VAL A 123 7.24 -5.32 5.06
C VAL A 123 7.54 -6.58 4.27
N SER A 124 7.66 -6.45 2.95
CA SER A 124 7.93 -7.57 2.07
C SER A 124 8.98 -7.21 1.02
N THR A 125 9.61 -8.23 0.45
CA THR A 125 10.66 -8.08 -0.57
C THR A 125 10.25 -8.82 -1.82
N LYS A 126 10.38 -8.15 -2.97
CA LYS A 126 10.20 -8.80 -4.27
C LYS A 126 11.35 -9.76 -4.51
N ILE A 127 11.04 -11.03 -4.72
CA ILE A 127 12.03 -12.07 -5.00
C ILE A 127 11.92 -12.53 -6.46
N ASN A 128 13.00 -13.15 -6.94
CA ASN A 128 13.00 -13.76 -8.28
C ASN A 128 11.97 -14.87 -8.35
N GLU A 129 11.31 -14.98 -9.49
CA GLU A 129 10.48 -16.14 -9.76
C GLU A 129 11.42 -17.33 -9.95
N THR A 130 11.22 -18.37 -9.14
CA THR A 130 11.88 -19.66 -9.36
C THR A 130 11.21 -20.35 -10.54
N ILE A 131 12.02 -20.76 -11.46
CA ILE A 131 11.58 -21.52 -12.63
C ILE A 131 11.35 -22.97 -12.22
#